data_4ec8102827c1170952c9b59a0b8cce66
#
_entry.id   4ec8102827c1170952c9b59a0b8cce66
#
_cell.length_a   1.000
_cell.length_b   1.000
_cell.length_c   1.000
_cell.angle_alpha   90.00
_cell.angle_beta   90.00
_cell.angle_gamma   90.00
#
_symmetry.space_group_name_H-M   'P 1'
#
loop_
_entity.id
_entity.type
_entity.pdbx_description
1 polymer ?
#
loop_
_entity_poly.entity_id
_entity_poly.type
_entity_poly.pdbx_seq_one_letter_code
_entity_poly.pdbx_strand_id
1 'polypeptide(L)'
;MNDQVKRANRKLVWLFLLLVLLMFGFGFALVPLYDVFCKITGLNGKTNTEAVEIADFNPGDIDTSRSIDLQFTVTQNEQMPWEFQSNISGISIHPGQIHSISYHAKNPTDQAMTVQAIPSVSPAEAAAYLKKIVCFCFNSQFLDAQAETDMEVRFYIDHALPKHIETMTLSYTLFDITRK
;
A
#
# COMPACT_ATOMS: atom_id res chain seq x y z
N MET A 1 -31.32 -57.33 -8.88
CA MET A 1 -30.21 -56.74 -8.10
C MET A 1 -29.60 -55.47 -8.71
N ASN A 2 -29.92 -55.09 -9.96
CA ASN A 2 -29.26 -53.96 -10.63
C ASN A 2 -29.88 -52.57 -10.43
N ASP A 3 -31.17 -52.46 -10.11
CA ASP A 3 -31.82 -51.11 -10.07
C ASP A 3 -31.58 -50.35 -8.77
N GLN A 4 -31.42 -51.04 -7.66
CA GLN A 4 -31.06 -50.40 -6.38
C GLN A 4 -29.63 -49.85 -6.42
N VAL A 5 -28.70 -50.58 -7.03
CA VAL A 5 -27.30 -50.14 -7.21
C VAL A 5 -27.21 -48.92 -8.15
N LYS A 6 -27.98 -48.89 -9.24
CA LYS A 6 -28.06 -47.77 -10.16
C LYS A 6 -28.62 -46.49 -9.51
N ARG A 7 -29.63 -46.65 -8.63
CA ARG A 7 -30.22 -45.52 -7.88
C ARG A 7 -29.23 -44.98 -6.81
N ALA A 8 -28.53 -45.89 -6.13
CA ALA A 8 -27.51 -45.49 -5.16
C ALA A 8 -26.34 -44.78 -5.83
N ASN A 9 -25.82 -45.30 -6.94
CA ASN A 9 -24.76 -44.66 -7.72
C ASN A 9 -25.17 -43.33 -8.26
N ARG A 10 -26.41 -43.14 -8.73
CA ARG A 10 -26.92 -41.85 -9.23
C ARG A 10 -26.97 -40.82 -8.09
N LYS A 11 -27.40 -41.21 -6.89
CA LYS A 11 -27.39 -40.30 -5.72
C LYS A 11 -25.97 -39.91 -5.35
N LEU A 12 -25.04 -40.83 -5.39
CA LEU A 12 -23.62 -40.64 -5.07
C LEU A 12 -22.99 -39.65 -6.08
N VAL A 13 -23.25 -39.81 -7.38
CA VAL A 13 -22.79 -38.93 -8.43
C VAL A 13 -23.34 -37.52 -8.24
N TRP A 14 -24.63 -37.36 -7.92
CA TRP A 14 -25.23 -36.05 -7.63
C TRP A 14 -24.63 -35.42 -6.37
N LEU A 15 -24.34 -36.21 -5.35
CA LEU A 15 -23.68 -35.72 -4.14
C LEU A 15 -22.28 -35.18 -4.45
N PHE A 16 -21.49 -35.90 -5.24
CA PHE A 16 -20.17 -35.43 -5.67
C PHE A 16 -20.23 -34.21 -6.53
N LEU A 17 -21.17 -34.09 -7.49
CA LEU A 17 -21.39 -32.90 -8.28
C LEU A 17 -21.75 -31.69 -7.41
N LEU A 18 -22.62 -31.89 -6.44
CA LEU A 18 -22.98 -30.84 -5.50
C LEU A 18 -21.78 -30.41 -4.65
N LEU A 19 -20.97 -31.35 -4.18
CA LEU A 19 -19.75 -31.06 -3.41
C LEU A 19 -18.75 -30.26 -4.22
N VAL A 20 -18.53 -30.62 -5.49
CA VAL A 20 -17.62 -29.89 -6.40
C VAL A 20 -18.13 -28.48 -6.63
N LEU A 21 -19.42 -28.29 -6.90
CA LEU A 21 -20.03 -26.97 -7.07
C LEU A 21 -19.91 -26.11 -5.80
N LEU A 22 -20.07 -26.71 -4.64
CA LEU A 22 -19.98 -26.03 -3.35
C LEU A 22 -18.54 -25.60 -3.07
N MET A 23 -17.55 -26.45 -3.34
CA MET A 23 -16.13 -26.10 -3.23
C MET A 23 -15.73 -25.01 -4.20
N PHE A 24 -16.26 -25.05 -5.43
CA PHE A 24 -16.00 -24.02 -6.42
C PHE A 24 -16.60 -22.66 -6.00
N GLY A 25 -17.86 -22.67 -5.54
CA GLY A 25 -18.53 -21.48 -4.99
C GLY A 25 -17.83 -20.92 -3.77
N PHE A 26 -17.31 -21.77 -2.88
CA PHE A 26 -16.52 -21.34 -1.73
C PHE A 26 -15.22 -20.63 -2.15
N GLY A 27 -14.50 -21.17 -3.15
CA GLY A 27 -13.30 -20.51 -3.69
C GLY A 27 -13.59 -19.11 -4.21
N PHE A 28 -14.69 -18.91 -4.94
CA PHE A 28 -15.11 -17.59 -5.41
C PHE A 28 -15.54 -16.66 -4.28
N ALA A 29 -16.17 -17.18 -3.23
CA ALA A 29 -16.59 -16.37 -2.08
C ALA A 29 -15.42 -15.91 -1.21
N LEU A 30 -14.31 -16.66 -1.18
CA LEU A 30 -13.12 -16.29 -0.41
C LEU A 30 -12.47 -15.00 -0.88
N VAL A 31 -12.48 -14.71 -2.19
CA VAL A 31 -11.83 -13.52 -2.75
C VAL A 31 -12.46 -12.22 -2.20
N PRO A 32 -13.78 -11.98 -2.35
CA PRO A 32 -14.40 -10.77 -1.79
C PRO A 32 -14.36 -10.74 -0.26
N LEU A 33 -14.43 -11.90 0.40
CA LEU A 33 -14.33 -11.97 1.86
C LEU A 33 -12.95 -11.53 2.34
N TYR A 34 -11.89 -11.95 1.65
CA TYR A 34 -10.51 -11.54 1.94
C TYR A 34 -10.34 -10.03 1.74
N ASP A 35 -10.88 -9.45 0.66
CA ASP A 35 -10.84 -8.01 0.42
C ASP A 35 -11.52 -7.19 1.53
N VAL A 36 -12.69 -7.63 1.97
CA VAL A 36 -13.41 -6.99 3.08
C VAL A 36 -12.62 -7.12 4.38
N PHE A 37 -12.07 -8.29 4.65
CA PHE A 37 -11.26 -8.54 5.84
C PHE A 37 -10.00 -7.64 5.85
N CYS A 38 -9.27 -7.55 4.74
CA CYS A 38 -8.11 -6.69 4.63
C CYS A 38 -8.43 -5.20 4.78
N LYS A 39 -9.60 -4.75 4.28
CA LYS A 39 -10.07 -3.36 4.45
C LYS A 39 -10.40 -3.03 5.90
N ILE A 40 -11.02 -3.96 6.64
CA ILE A 40 -11.40 -3.74 8.04
C ILE A 40 -10.18 -3.82 8.96
N THR A 41 -9.27 -4.75 8.72
CA THR A 41 -8.12 -5.01 9.59
C THR A 41 -6.89 -4.17 9.24
N GLY A 42 -6.86 -3.52 8.08
CA GLY A 42 -5.71 -2.74 7.62
C GLY A 42 -4.43 -3.55 7.40
N LEU A 43 -4.52 -4.88 7.39
CA LEU A 43 -3.36 -5.81 7.38
C LEU A 43 -2.46 -5.68 6.16
N ASN A 44 -2.88 -4.99 5.11
CA ASN A 44 -2.10 -4.90 3.87
C ASN A 44 -1.02 -3.80 3.87
N GLY A 45 -0.92 -2.96 4.91
CA GLY A 45 0.06 -1.87 4.97
C GLY A 45 0.00 -0.88 3.80
N LYS A 46 -0.96 -1.02 2.89
CA LYS A 46 -1.16 -0.11 1.77
C LYS A 46 -1.86 1.15 2.27
N THR A 47 -1.19 2.26 2.11
CA THR A 47 -1.81 3.58 2.32
C THR A 47 -2.85 3.85 1.23
N ASN A 48 -3.79 4.75 1.50
CA ASN A 48 -4.73 5.22 0.49
C ASN A 48 -3.95 5.65 -0.77
N THR A 49 -4.39 5.16 -1.93
CA THR A 49 -3.83 5.50 -3.24
C THR A 49 -4.37 6.83 -3.77
N GLU A 50 -5.37 7.39 -3.10
CA GLU A 50 -5.98 8.67 -3.47
C GLU A 50 -5.44 9.78 -2.56
N ALA A 51 -5.16 10.95 -3.15
CA ALA A 51 -4.81 12.15 -2.41
C ALA A 51 -6.03 12.60 -1.58
N VAL A 52 -5.80 12.92 -0.30
CA VAL A 52 -6.83 13.58 0.51
C VAL A 52 -6.95 15.02 0.02
N GLU A 53 -8.15 15.46 -0.35
CA GLU A 53 -8.37 16.86 -0.70
C GLU A 53 -8.06 17.75 0.51
N ILE A 54 -7.34 18.85 0.27
CA ILE A 54 -6.95 19.81 1.32
C ILE A 54 -8.21 20.42 1.98
N ALA A 55 -9.36 20.39 1.30
CA ALA A 55 -10.63 20.89 1.81
C ALA A 55 -11.14 20.12 3.05
N ASP A 56 -10.76 18.85 3.20
CA ASP A 56 -11.12 18.01 4.37
C ASP A 56 -10.10 18.13 5.52
N PHE A 57 -9.01 18.87 5.28
CA PHE A 57 -7.99 19.09 6.31
C PHE A 57 -8.38 20.30 7.17
N ASN A 58 -8.71 20.06 8.43
CA ASN A 58 -8.91 21.11 9.41
C ASN A 58 -7.61 21.30 10.22
N PRO A 59 -6.82 22.36 9.97
CA PRO A 59 -5.53 22.57 10.65
C PRO A 59 -5.66 22.93 12.14
N GLY A 60 -6.89 22.90 12.69
CA GLY A 60 -7.19 23.43 14.02
C GLY A 60 -6.66 22.62 15.21
N ASP A 61 -6.37 21.34 15.03
CA ASP A 61 -6.10 20.45 16.16
C ASP A 61 -4.79 19.67 16.01
N ILE A 62 -3.66 20.34 16.21
CA ILE A 62 -2.38 19.64 16.36
C ILE A 62 -2.31 19.06 17.77
N ASP A 63 -2.22 17.74 17.89
CA ASP A 63 -2.05 17.06 19.18
C ASP A 63 -0.58 17.12 19.62
N THR A 64 -0.22 18.20 20.32
CA THR A 64 1.13 18.39 20.89
C THR A 64 1.39 17.55 22.13
N SER A 65 0.39 16.82 22.65
CA SER A 65 0.54 15.99 23.84
C SER A 65 1.38 14.76 23.62
N ARG A 66 1.55 14.34 22.34
CA ARG A 66 2.37 13.19 21.93
C ARG A 66 3.13 13.47 20.65
N SER A 67 4.24 12.79 20.47
CA SER A 67 5.01 12.76 19.24
C SER A 67 5.11 11.34 18.69
N ILE A 68 5.23 11.23 17.39
CA ILE A 68 5.37 9.98 16.63
C ILE A 68 6.70 10.04 15.89
N ASP A 69 7.54 9.04 16.07
CA ASP A 69 8.79 8.92 15.35
C ASP A 69 8.54 8.24 14.00
N LEU A 70 8.56 9.03 12.93
CA LEU A 70 8.35 8.55 11.57
C LEU A 70 9.70 8.38 10.87
N GLN A 71 10.01 7.15 10.49
CA GLN A 71 11.21 6.76 9.76
C GLN A 71 10.91 6.65 8.26
N PHE A 72 11.87 7.03 7.43
CA PHE A 72 11.79 6.96 5.98
C PHE A 72 12.82 5.97 5.45
N THR A 73 12.35 4.97 4.71
CA THR A 73 13.20 3.93 4.13
C THR A 73 12.88 3.74 2.66
N VAL A 74 13.86 3.24 1.93
CA VAL A 74 13.72 2.85 0.55
C VAL A 74 14.09 1.37 0.44
N THR A 75 13.21 0.60 -0.18
CA THR A 75 13.50 -0.79 -0.53
C THR A 75 13.91 -0.83 -1.99
N GLN A 76 15.16 -1.17 -2.24
CA GLN A 76 15.67 -1.33 -3.60
C GLN A 76 15.26 -2.69 -4.14
N ASN A 77 14.65 -2.70 -5.33
CA ASN A 77 14.46 -3.90 -6.11
C ASN A 77 15.74 -4.13 -6.94
N GLU A 78 16.30 -5.35 -6.92
CA GLU A 78 17.52 -5.72 -7.65
C GLU A 78 17.44 -5.41 -9.16
N GLN A 79 16.24 -5.36 -9.73
CA GLN A 79 16.01 -5.04 -11.15
C GLN A 79 15.82 -3.55 -11.42
N MET A 80 15.86 -2.70 -10.38
CA MET A 80 15.62 -1.27 -10.49
C MET A 80 16.94 -0.52 -10.41
N PRO A 81 17.47 0.01 -11.54
CA PRO A 81 18.80 0.63 -11.57
C PRO A 81 18.83 2.06 -10.99
N TRP A 82 17.67 2.69 -10.71
CA TRP A 82 17.64 4.06 -10.21
C TRP A 82 18.26 4.19 -8.83
N GLU A 83 19.01 5.25 -8.63
CA GLU A 83 19.40 5.72 -7.32
C GLU A 83 18.21 6.46 -6.72
N PHE A 84 17.73 5.99 -5.56
CA PHE A 84 16.56 6.57 -4.90
C PHE A 84 16.78 6.61 -3.39
N GLN A 85 16.65 7.80 -2.81
CA GLN A 85 16.88 8.00 -1.38
C GLN A 85 16.03 9.13 -0.83
N SER A 86 15.69 9.05 0.45
CA SER A 86 15.04 10.13 1.17
C SER A 86 16.09 11.19 1.58
N ASN A 87 15.70 12.46 1.58
CA ASN A 87 16.54 13.55 2.07
C ASN A 87 16.76 13.51 3.59
N ILE A 88 15.88 12.81 4.33
CA ILE A 88 15.98 12.59 5.78
C ILE A 88 15.66 11.14 6.10
N SER A 89 16.28 10.59 7.13
CA SER A 89 16.03 9.21 7.58
C SER A 89 14.85 9.08 8.53
N GLY A 90 14.45 10.15 9.18
CA GLY A 90 13.34 10.18 10.10
C GLY A 90 13.08 11.56 10.68
N ILE A 91 11.89 11.72 11.25
CA ILE A 91 11.43 12.96 11.90
C ILE A 91 10.45 12.61 13.01
N SER A 92 10.48 13.36 14.11
CA SER A 92 9.45 13.29 15.14
C SER A 92 8.36 14.32 14.86
N ILE A 93 7.10 13.89 14.76
CA ILE A 93 5.97 14.70 14.33
C ILE A 93 4.79 14.57 15.30
N HIS A 94 3.94 15.59 15.33
CA HIS A 94 2.69 15.59 16.08
C HIS A 94 1.51 15.21 15.19
N PRO A 95 0.54 14.41 15.67
CA PRO A 95 -0.70 14.14 14.93
C PRO A 95 -1.41 15.45 14.54
N GLY A 96 -1.94 15.52 13.31
CA GLY A 96 -2.56 16.71 12.76
C GLY A 96 -1.59 17.71 12.12
N GLN A 97 -0.28 17.57 12.33
CA GLN A 97 0.72 18.48 11.73
C GLN A 97 1.07 18.02 10.32
N ILE A 98 1.03 18.97 9.35
CA ILE A 98 1.48 18.70 7.98
C ILE A 98 2.99 18.77 7.91
N HIS A 99 3.58 17.79 7.28
CA HIS A 99 5.01 17.71 6.96
C HIS A 99 5.24 17.51 5.48
N SER A 100 6.35 18.02 4.99
CA SER A 100 6.83 17.81 3.62
C SER A 100 8.25 17.28 3.66
N ILE A 101 8.48 16.23 2.89
CA ILE A 101 9.80 15.64 2.66
C ILE A 101 10.01 15.45 1.18
N SER A 102 11.25 15.32 0.74
CA SER A 102 11.58 14.99 -0.63
C SER A 102 12.42 13.72 -0.73
N TYR A 103 12.24 13.03 -1.83
CA TYR A 103 13.07 11.90 -2.25
C TYR A 103 13.84 12.30 -3.49
N HIS A 104 15.15 12.11 -3.45
CA HIS A 104 15.99 12.28 -4.62
C HIS A 104 15.98 11.01 -5.46
N ALA A 105 15.70 11.13 -6.75
CA ALA A 105 15.67 10.04 -7.71
C ALA A 105 16.57 10.37 -8.91
N LYS A 106 17.41 9.41 -9.31
CA LYS A 106 18.29 9.53 -10.47
C LYS A 106 18.23 8.26 -11.30
N ASN A 107 18.08 8.43 -12.60
CA ASN A 107 18.21 7.37 -13.59
C ASN A 107 19.64 7.32 -14.12
N PRO A 108 20.51 6.42 -13.63
CA PRO A 108 21.91 6.34 -14.07
C PRO A 108 22.09 5.60 -15.39
N THR A 109 21.01 5.17 -16.04
CA THR A 109 21.06 4.41 -17.29
C THR A 109 21.09 5.31 -18.52
N ASP A 110 21.47 4.74 -19.66
CA ASP A 110 21.46 5.43 -20.95
C ASP A 110 20.11 5.37 -21.68
N GLN A 111 19.04 4.94 -20.96
CA GLN A 111 17.70 4.82 -21.51
C GLN A 111 16.69 5.55 -20.62
N ALA A 112 15.72 6.20 -21.25
CA ALA A 112 14.59 6.76 -20.54
C ALA A 112 13.74 5.64 -19.91
N MET A 113 13.29 5.85 -18.67
CA MET A 113 12.54 4.86 -17.92
C MET A 113 11.29 5.45 -17.28
N THR A 114 10.23 4.64 -17.21
CA THR A 114 9.01 4.96 -16.45
C THR A 114 8.92 4.04 -15.25
N VAL A 115 8.73 4.63 -14.08
CA VAL A 115 8.78 3.95 -12.79
C VAL A 115 7.54 4.22 -11.98
N GLN A 116 7.05 3.21 -11.27
CA GLN A 116 6.00 3.33 -10.28
C GLN A 116 6.57 3.16 -8.88
N ALA A 117 6.32 4.14 -8.01
CA ALA A 117 6.65 4.05 -6.60
C ALA A 117 5.47 3.49 -5.80
N ILE A 118 5.72 2.45 -5.00
CA ILE A 118 4.71 1.84 -4.15
C ILE A 118 5.08 2.09 -2.69
N PRO A 119 4.24 2.83 -1.93
CA PRO A 119 4.43 3.06 -0.51
C PRO A 119 3.97 1.86 0.32
N SER A 120 4.66 1.64 1.43
CA SER A 120 4.29 0.71 2.49
C SER A 120 4.50 1.36 3.85
N VAL A 121 3.61 1.10 4.81
CA VAL A 121 3.69 1.62 6.18
C VAL A 121 3.78 0.47 7.17
N SER A 122 4.66 0.61 8.14
CA SER A 122 4.78 -0.31 9.28
C SER A 122 4.63 0.47 10.59
N PRO A 123 3.86 -0.04 11.57
CA PRO A 123 3.04 -1.24 11.51
C PRO A 123 1.86 -1.06 10.55
N ALA A 124 1.34 -2.18 10.00
CA ALA A 124 0.31 -2.16 8.96
C ALA A 124 -0.98 -1.45 9.40
N GLU A 125 -1.34 -1.54 10.68
CA GLU A 125 -2.51 -0.84 11.26
C GLU A 125 -2.38 0.69 11.21
N ALA A 126 -1.15 1.22 11.19
CA ALA A 126 -0.90 2.66 11.10
C ALA A 126 -1.13 3.22 9.68
N ALA A 127 -1.17 2.36 8.67
CA ALA A 127 -1.28 2.77 7.27
C ALA A 127 -2.56 3.59 6.98
N ALA A 128 -3.66 3.29 7.66
CA ALA A 128 -4.92 4.00 7.51
C ALA A 128 -4.88 5.45 8.05
N TYR A 129 -3.95 5.72 8.97
CA TYR A 129 -3.81 7.02 9.65
C TYR A 129 -2.75 7.92 9.03
N LEU A 130 -1.88 7.41 8.17
CA LEU A 130 -0.97 8.23 7.36
C LEU A 130 -1.71 8.79 6.15
N LYS A 131 -2.09 10.05 6.20
CA LYS A 131 -2.82 10.74 5.14
C LYS A 131 -1.85 11.51 4.24
N LYS A 132 -1.86 11.19 2.95
CA LYS A 132 -1.02 11.87 1.95
C LYS A 132 -1.84 12.91 1.21
N ILE A 133 -1.33 14.15 1.20
CA ILE A 133 -1.92 15.28 0.48
C ILE A 133 -1.32 15.36 -0.92
N VAL A 134 0.00 15.27 -1.00
CA VAL A 134 0.76 15.22 -2.26
C VAL A 134 1.70 14.04 -2.19
N CYS A 135 1.74 13.26 -3.24
CA CYS A 135 2.69 12.15 -3.35
C CYS A 135 3.00 11.86 -4.82
N PHE A 136 4.26 11.80 -5.15
CA PHE A 136 4.72 11.32 -6.45
C PHE A 136 4.28 9.87 -6.72
N CYS A 137 3.94 9.10 -5.69
CA CYS A 137 3.47 7.73 -5.80
C CYS A 137 2.08 7.57 -6.42
N PHE A 138 1.30 8.66 -6.56
CA PHE A 138 -0.01 8.61 -7.21
C PHE A 138 0.08 8.44 -8.72
N ASN A 139 1.18 8.88 -9.31
CA ASN A 139 1.42 8.80 -10.75
C ASN A 139 2.73 8.04 -11.04
N SER A 140 2.84 7.49 -12.24
CA SER A 140 4.11 6.97 -12.74
C SER A 140 5.09 8.14 -12.97
N GLN A 141 6.36 7.90 -12.66
CA GLN A 141 7.43 8.87 -12.83
C GLN A 141 8.26 8.52 -14.05
N PHE A 142 8.46 9.49 -14.92
CA PHE A 142 9.30 9.36 -16.11
C PHE A 142 10.58 10.17 -15.92
N LEU A 143 11.73 9.55 -16.17
CA LEU A 143 13.01 10.23 -16.24
C LEU A 143 13.74 9.83 -17.52
N ASP A 144 14.30 10.83 -18.20
CA ASP A 144 15.21 10.60 -19.31
C ASP A 144 16.49 9.91 -18.86
N ALA A 145 17.29 9.46 -19.84
CA ALA A 145 18.61 8.92 -19.58
C ALA A 145 19.46 9.93 -18.80
N GLN A 146 20.16 9.48 -17.76
CA GLN A 146 21.04 10.29 -16.91
C GLN A 146 20.35 11.47 -16.19
N ALA A 147 19.02 11.52 -16.19
CA ALA A 147 18.25 12.58 -15.52
C ALA A 147 18.07 12.30 -14.03
N GLU A 148 17.91 13.38 -13.26
CA GLU A 148 17.61 13.33 -11.82
C GLU A 148 16.50 14.31 -11.50
N THR A 149 15.76 14.03 -10.41
CA THR A 149 14.68 14.90 -9.91
C THR A 149 14.43 14.69 -8.43
N ASP A 150 13.88 15.72 -7.78
CA ASP A 150 13.39 15.63 -6.42
C ASP A 150 11.86 15.45 -6.43
N MET A 151 11.40 14.47 -5.65
CA MET A 151 9.99 14.06 -5.59
C MET A 151 9.43 14.38 -4.21
N GLU A 152 8.47 15.30 -4.15
CA GLU A 152 7.87 15.75 -2.89
C GLU A 152 6.78 14.78 -2.41
N VAL A 153 6.78 14.54 -1.09
CA VAL A 153 5.67 13.90 -0.37
C VAL A 153 5.23 14.82 0.75
N ARG A 154 3.94 15.21 0.72
CA ARG A 154 3.29 15.98 1.77
C ARG A 154 2.23 15.15 2.45
N PHE A 155 2.30 15.07 3.77
CA PHE A 155 1.45 14.18 4.55
C PHE A 155 1.20 14.72 5.95
N TYR A 156 0.23 14.11 6.64
CA TYR A 156 0.02 14.26 8.08
C TYR A 156 -0.40 12.92 8.69
N ILE A 157 -0.30 12.81 10.01
CA ILE A 157 -0.83 11.67 10.77
C ILE A 157 -2.16 12.07 11.39
N ASP A 158 -3.17 11.22 11.19
CA ASP A 158 -4.51 11.40 11.75
C ASP A 158 -4.48 11.29 13.28
N HIS A 159 -5.27 12.12 13.97
CA HIS A 159 -5.42 12.10 15.44
C HIS A 159 -5.97 10.78 15.97
N ALA A 160 -6.74 10.06 15.14
CA ALA A 160 -7.31 8.77 15.47
C ALA A 160 -6.27 7.63 15.54
N LEU A 161 -4.97 7.93 15.25
CA LEU A 161 -3.90 6.93 15.39
C LEU A 161 -3.88 6.35 16.81
N PRO A 162 -3.94 5.01 16.98
CA PRO A 162 -3.90 4.34 18.28
C PRO A 162 -2.72 4.82 19.14
N LYS A 163 -2.96 5.03 20.45
CA LYS A 163 -1.97 5.61 21.36
C LYS A 163 -0.73 4.75 21.57
N HIS A 164 -0.83 3.44 21.36
CA HIS A 164 0.29 2.51 21.51
C HIS A 164 1.29 2.57 20.35
N ILE A 165 0.94 3.26 19.25
CA ILE A 165 1.83 3.45 18.10
C ILE A 165 2.63 4.73 18.32
N GLU A 166 3.89 4.58 18.68
CA GLU A 166 4.83 5.67 18.90
C GLU A 166 5.86 5.79 17.76
N THR A 167 6.04 4.72 16.99
CA THR A 167 6.98 4.68 15.87
C THR A 167 6.29 4.14 14.62
N MET A 168 6.56 4.79 13.49
CA MET A 168 6.08 4.38 12.18
C MET A 168 7.23 4.38 11.18
N THR A 169 7.15 3.53 10.17
CA THR A 169 8.08 3.54 9.04
C THR A 169 7.32 3.67 7.74
N LEU A 170 7.64 4.68 6.94
CA LEU A 170 7.17 4.83 5.57
C LEU A 170 8.29 4.37 4.63
N SER A 171 8.04 3.28 3.92
CA SER A 171 8.95 2.71 2.95
C SER A 171 8.42 2.89 1.53
N TYR A 172 9.30 3.19 0.58
CA TYR A 172 8.98 3.19 -0.84
C TYR A 172 9.77 2.11 -1.57
N THR A 173 9.08 1.40 -2.46
CA THR A 173 9.70 0.47 -3.42
C THR A 173 9.41 0.95 -4.83
N LEU A 174 10.46 1.06 -5.66
CA LEU A 174 10.33 1.44 -7.07
C LEU A 174 10.21 0.19 -7.96
N PHE A 175 9.33 0.27 -8.96
CA PHE A 175 9.14 -0.76 -9.97
C PHE A 175 9.28 -0.17 -11.36
N ASP A 176 10.10 -0.77 -12.19
CA ASP A 176 10.17 -0.44 -13.61
C ASP A 176 8.90 -0.91 -14.33
N ILE A 177 8.19 0.04 -14.91
CA ILE A 177 6.99 -0.19 -15.73
C ILE A 177 7.17 0.29 -17.16
N THR A 178 8.42 0.51 -17.59
CA THR A 178 8.77 0.88 -18.96
C THR A 178 8.25 -0.21 -19.91
N ARG A 179 7.33 0.15 -20.78
CA ARG A 179 6.84 -0.79 -21.79
C ARG A 179 7.95 -1.06 -22.79
N LYS A 180 8.36 -2.32 -22.88
CA LYS A 180 9.25 -2.83 -23.92
C LYS A 180 8.50 -3.02 -25.22
#